data_db725f99a35a56936a44101eae294d20
#
_entry.id   db725f99a35a56936a44101eae294d20
#
_cell.length_a   1.000
_cell.length_b   1.000
_cell.length_c   1.000
_cell.angle_alpha   90.00
_cell.angle_beta   90.00
_cell.angle_gamma   90.00
#
_symmetry.space_group_name_H-M   'P 1'
#
loop_
_entity.id
_entity.type
_entity.pdbx_description
1 polymer ?
#
loop_
_entity_poly.entity_id
_entity_poly.type
_entity_poly.pdbx_seq_one_letter_code
_entity_poly.pdbx_strand_id
1 'polypeptide(L)'
;LAFDDEDVAPSPAPKTYAVATAKSLAAVAAGPDVHALTSLIVRATTTEKYTLDEWAGDYVIEDGEPVKKGELANQYRLTWADAAGTQSEALFTYSAGGVEYTRVDGYAIVIPQDWNLSLKVAGHEELSVVGKSNVSADGLTLAPEVTVTLNGGYVAAAKVNADPKQVTANASFTKNGTQIVDAYAKMVCDGLTDPDNWIVEEEYDWNGDGVIDDTDTYIDPEDHIVDHVKTGEGYVTVMGLKLTLSGDIAKIIQQVNAIADTSTATGSQQEADAYNTNAKAKLAYTADNSTMADVKMQSYSYKDYI
;
A
#
# COMPACT_ATOMS: atom_id res chain seq x y z
N LEU A 1 6.76 15.64 17.99
CA LEU A 1 7.91 16.21 17.30
C LEU A 1 7.38 16.99 16.11
N ALA A 2 7.36 18.32 16.22
CA ALA A 2 7.01 19.22 15.14
C ALA A 2 8.19 19.26 14.15
N PHE A 3 7.91 19.11 12.85
CA PHE A 3 8.86 19.43 11.80
C PHE A 3 8.58 20.86 11.37
N ASP A 4 9.58 21.75 11.56
CA ASP A 4 9.57 23.11 11.04
C ASP A 4 9.73 23.06 9.51
N ASP A 5 8.80 23.71 8.79
CA ASP A 5 8.92 24.06 7.38
C ASP A 5 9.94 25.20 7.24
N GLU A 6 11.21 24.90 7.00
CA GLU A 6 12.15 25.88 6.47
C GLU A 6 12.81 25.37 5.19
N ASP A 7 12.53 26.11 4.12
CA ASP A 7 13.26 26.25 2.85
C ASP A 7 14.18 25.11 2.42
N VAL A 8 13.63 24.13 1.72
CA VAL A 8 14.45 23.20 0.96
C VAL A 8 14.59 23.73 -0.46
N ALA A 9 15.75 24.33 -0.74
CA ALA A 9 16.21 24.60 -2.10
C ALA A 9 16.19 23.32 -2.95
N PRO A 10 15.92 23.38 -4.26
CA PRO A 10 15.90 22.21 -5.12
C PRO A 10 17.29 21.58 -5.15
N SER A 11 17.42 20.45 -4.46
CA SER A 11 18.65 19.65 -4.47
C SER A 11 18.62 18.70 -5.68
N PRO A 12 19.66 18.66 -6.49
CA PRO A 12 19.80 17.66 -7.54
C PRO A 12 20.14 16.32 -6.88
N ALA A 13 19.21 15.38 -6.82
CA ALA A 13 19.56 14.18 -6.10
C ALA A 13 18.89 12.90 -6.57
N PRO A 14 19.64 11.99 -7.19
CA PRO A 14 19.33 10.55 -7.12
C PRO A 14 19.48 9.97 -5.72
N LYS A 15 20.26 10.62 -4.82
CA LYS A 15 20.64 10.10 -3.50
C LYS A 15 19.48 9.90 -2.51
N THR A 16 18.48 10.76 -2.54
CA THR A 16 17.34 10.69 -1.60
C THR A 16 16.32 9.61 -1.96
N TYR A 17 16.21 9.26 -3.24
CA TYR A 17 15.21 8.31 -3.73
C TYR A 17 15.55 6.85 -3.44
N ALA A 18 16.81 6.45 -3.49
CA ALA A 18 17.23 5.08 -3.17
C ALA A 18 16.98 4.73 -1.69
N VAL A 19 17.19 5.69 -0.77
CA VAL A 19 16.89 5.52 0.66
C VAL A 19 15.38 5.55 0.90
N ALA A 20 14.63 6.40 0.19
CA ALA A 20 13.18 6.43 0.26
C ALA A 20 12.56 5.13 -0.28
N THR A 21 13.08 4.57 -1.38
CA THR A 21 12.60 3.30 -1.96
C THR A 21 12.89 2.11 -1.02
N ALA A 22 14.06 2.05 -0.40
CA ALA A 22 14.37 1.03 0.60
C ALA A 22 13.51 1.15 1.87
N LYS A 23 13.23 2.37 2.35
CA LYS A 23 12.29 2.63 3.45
C LYS A 23 10.85 2.33 3.05
N SER A 24 10.44 2.58 1.81
CA SER A 24 9.09 2.29 1.30
C SER A 24 8.89 0.79 1.11
N LEU A 25 9.90 0.05 0.64
CA LEU A 25 9.87 -1.42 0.58
C LEU A 25 9.83 -2.05 1.98
N ALA A 26 10.54 -1.48 2.95
CA ALA A 26 10.46 -1.90 4.34
C ALA A 26 9.09 -1.56 4.98
N ALA A 27 8.45 -0.45 4.60
CA ALA A 27 7.11 -0.07 5.05
C ALA A 27 6.03 -0.95 4.42
N VAL A 28 6.17 -1.34 3.15
CA VAL A 28 5.27 -2.32 2.48
C VAL A 28 5.38 -3.70 3.15
N ALA A 29 6.56 -4.10 3.59
CA ALA A 29 6.75 -5.32 4.37
C ALA A 29 6.16 -5.25 5.80
N ALA A 30 5.93 -4.04 6.32
CA ALA A 30 5.43 -3.80 7.68
C ALA A 30 3.90 -3.68 7.80
N GLY A 31 3.15 -3.64 6.69
CA GLY A 31 1.68 -3.58 6.67
C GLY A 31 1.13 -2.80 5.48
N PRO A 32 -0.14 -3.00 5.13
CA PRO A 32 -0.74 -2.36 3.96
C PRO A 32 -1.03 -0.87 4.25
N ASP A 33 -0.03 -0.03 4.12
CA ASP A 33 -0.26 1.40 3.98
C ASP A 33 -0.49 1.71 2.50
N VAL A 34 -1.76 1.73 2.11
CA VAL A 34 -2.20 2.06 0.75
C VAL A 34 -1.75 3.48 0.37
N HIS A 35 -1.59 4.39 1.35
CA HIS A 35 -1.06 5.73 1.14
C HIS A 35 0.41 5.75 0.69
N ALA A 36 1.22 4.77 1.10
CA ALA A 36 2.61 4.69 0.64
C ALA A 36 2.71 4.31 -0.84
N LEU A 37 1.78 3.49 -1.36
CA LEU A 37 1.72 3.15 -2.79
C LEU A 37 1.19 4.31 -3.64
N THR A 38 0.21 5.07 -3.14
CA THR A 38 -0.31 6.25 -3.85
C THR A 38 0.65 7.43 -3.79
N SER A 39 1.38 7.65 -2.69
CA SER A 39 2.35 8.75 -2.59
C SER A 39 3.60 8.58 -3.47
N LEU A 40 3.95 7.35 -3.88
CA LEU A 40 4.96 7.10 -4.92
C LEU A 40 4.49 7.55 -6.32
N ILE A 41 3.19 7.73 -6.48
CA ILE A 41 2.59 8.03 -7.78
C ILE A 41 2.39 9.55 -7.98
N VAL A 42 2.44 10.38 -6.96
CA VAL A 42 2.07 11.81 -7.02
C VAL A 42 3.29 12.72 -6.89
N ARG A 43 4.03 12.97 -7.92
CA ARG A 43 4.71 14.25 -8.24
C ARG A 43 5.60 14.14 -9.46
N ALA A 44 5.17 14.66 -10.53
CA ALA A 44 6.04 15.30 -11.51
C ALA A 44 5.31 15.71 -12.81
N THR A 45 5.46 16.93 -13.23
CA THR A 45 4.93 17.52 -14.47
C THR A 45 5.98 17.53 -15.56
N THR A 46 6.26 16.43 -16.24
CA THR A 46 7.01 16.37 -17.51
C THR A 46 6.69 15.08 -18.27
N THR A 47 6.75 15.10 -19.58
CA THR A 47 6.56 13.98 -20.50
C THR A 47 7.68 12.92 -20.45
N GLU A 48 8.31 12.71 -19.29
CA GLU A 48 9.43 11.79 -19.16
C GLU A 48 8.96 10.38 -18.78
N LYS A 49 9.60 9.40 -19.38
CA LYS A 49 9.36 7.99 -19.12
C LYS A 49 10.30 7.50 -18.03
N TYR A 50 9.78 7.09 -16.90
CA TYR A 50 10.58 6.55 -15.79
C TYR A 50 10.73 5.04 -15.89
N THR A 51 11.96 4.57 -15.81
CA THR A 51 12.30 3.15 -15.77
C THR A 51 13.23 2.88 -14.59
N LEU A 52 13.20 1.65 -14.06
CA LEU A 52 14.17 1.23 -13.04
C LEU A 52 15.61 1.11 -13.58
N ASP A 53 15.77 1.07 -14.91
CA ASP A 53 17.06 0.92 -15.57
C ASP A 53 18.03 2.07 -15.28
N GLU A 54 17.50 3.27 -14.97
CA GLU A 54 18.31 4.45 -14.64
C GLU A 54 19.14 4.26 -13.35
N TRP A 55 18.65 3.39 -12.46
CA TRP A 55 19.30 3.10 -11.18
C TRP A 55 20.03 1.76 -11.17
N ALA A 56 19.91 0.98 -12.24
CA ALA A 56 20.59 -0.30 -12.34
C ALA A 56 22.12 -0.13 -12.20
N GLY A 57 22.74 -0.98 -11.41
CA GLY A 57 24.17 -0.89 -11.16
C GLY A 57 24.65 -1.62 -9.91
N ASP A 58 25.96 -1.63 -9.78
CA ASP A 58 26.68 -2.16 -8.63
C ASP A 58 27.12 -1.00 -7.74
N TYR A 59 26.74 -1.01 -6.48
CA TYR A 59 26.98 0.06 -5.52
C TYR A 59 27.69 -0.48 -4.27
N VAL A 60 28.53 0.35 -3.70
CA VAL A 60 29.19 0.10 -2.41
C VAL A 60 28.89 1.27 -1.49
N ILE A 61 28.61 1.01 -0.22
CA ILE A 61 28.50 2.09 0.78
C ILE A 61 29.91 2.55 1.13
N GLU A 62 30.20 3.83 0.85
CA GLU A 62 31.43 4.53 1.23
C GLU A 62 31.03 5.80 1.99
N ASP A 63 31.59 5.99 3.17
CA ASP A 63 31.25 7.13 4.05
C ASP A 63 29.74 7.33 4.32
N GLY A 64 28.99 6.22 4.36
CA GLY A 64 27.54 6.22 4.58
C GLY A 64 26.69 6.48 3.33
N GLU A 65 27.29 6.67 2.16
CA GLU A 65 26.61 6.95 0.90
C GLU A 65 26.80 5.83 -0.13
N PRO A 66 25.77 5.50 -0.97
CA PRO A 66 25.91 4.54 -2.04
C PRO A 66 26.73 5.14 -3.21
N VAL A 67 27.85 4.53 -3.53
CA VAL A 67 28.72 4.92 -4.65
C VAL A 67 28.65 3.85 -5.74
N LYS A 68 28.24 4.25 -6.96
CA LYS A 68 28.15 3.34 -8.10
C LYS A 68 29.55 2.91 -8.55
N LYS A 69 29.79 1.61 -8.62
CA LYS A 69 31.07 1.00 -9.01
C LYS A 69 31.03 0.36 -10.39
N GLY A 70 29.85 0.02 -10.88
CA GLY A 70 29.70 -0.65 -12.17
C GLY A 70 28.27 -0.64 -12.69
N GLU A 71 28.10 -1.01 -13.94
CA GLU A 71 26.81 -1.18 -14.57
C GLU A 71 26.33 -2.63 -14.41
N LEU A 72 25.09 -2.81 -14.05
CA LEU A 72 24.38 -4.10 -14.04
C LEU A 72 23.08 -3.93 -14.80
N ALA A 73 22.72 -4.85 -15.67
CA ALA A 73 21.46 -4.81 -16.39
C ALA A 73 20.35 -5.41 -15.50
N ASN A 74 19.23 -4.68 -15.34
CA ASN A 74 18.05 -5.11 -14.60
C ASN A 74 18.32 -5.50 -13.14
N GLN A 75 19.34 -4.91 -12.55
CA GLN A 75 19.77 -5.21 -11.18
C GLN A 75 20.27 -3.97 -10.47
N TYR A 76 19.95 -3.88 -9.19
CA TYR A 76 20.56 -2.95 -8.25
C TYR A 76 21.22 -3.79 -7.14
N ARG A 77 22.54 -3.80 -7.06
CA ARG A 77 23.30 -4.48 -6.01
C ARG A 77 23.94 -3.45 -5.11
N LEU A 78 23.72 -3.57 -3.83
CA LEU A 78 24.32 -2.74 -2.80
C LEU A 78 25.11 -3.61 -1.84
N THR A 79 26.39 -3.32 -1.67
CA THR A 79 27.28 -4.02 -0.74
C THR A 79 27.84 -3.07 0.31
N TRP A 80 27.96 -3.55 1.54
CA TRP A 80 28.56 -2.82 2.64
C TRP A 80 29.19 -3.75 3.65
N ALA A 81 30.05 -3.20 4.50
CA ALA A 81 30.58 -3.88 5.67
C ALA A 81 30.15 -3.15 6.93
N ASP A 82 29.88 -3.90 8.01
CA ASP A 82 29.69 -3.33 9.34
C ASP A 82 31.03 -2.92 9.98
N ALA A 83 30.98 -2.34 11.17
CA ALA A 83 32.18 -1.92 11.90
C ALA A 83 33.13 -3.10 12.27
N ALA A 84 32.64 -4.34 12.29
CA ALA A 84 33.42 -5.56 12.50
C ALA A 84 33.96 -6.16 11.19
N GLY A 85 33.63 -5.56 10.05
CA GLY A 85 34.05 -6.03 8.73
C GLY A 85 33.15 -7.13 8.15
N THR A 86 31.99 -7.42 8.75
CA THR A 86 31.04 -8.38 8.21
C THR A 86 30.42 -7.85 6.94
N GLN A 87 30.55 -8.59 5.84
CA GLN A 87 30.00 -8.20 4.54
C GLN A 87 28.50 -8.47 4.47
N SER A 88 27.79 -7.53 3.94
CA SER A 88 26.36 -7.61 3.63
C SER A 88 26.10 -7.23 2.18
N GLU A 89 25.07 -7.82 1.59
CA GLU A 89 24.65 -7.58 0.21
C GLU A 89 23.11 -7.47 0.17
N ALA A 90 22.60 -6.39 -0.42
CA ALA A 90 21.23 -6.30 -0.88
C ALA A 90 21.23 -6.35 -2.41
N LEU A 91 20.46 -7.28 -2.98
CA LEU A 91 20.32 -7.45 -4.41
C LEU A 91 18.85 -7.36 -4.82
N PHE A 92 18.50 -6.33 -5.58
CA PHE A 92 17.23 -6.19 -6.24
C PHE A 92 17.39 -6.54 -7.72
N THR A 93 16.52 -7.42 -8.22
CA THR A 93 16.49 -7.82 -9.63
C THR A 93 15.08 -7.66 -10.17
N TYR A 94 14.93 -7.34 -11.44
CA TYR A 94 13.63 -7.17 -12.07
C TYR A 94 13.65 -7.65 -13.53
N SER A 95 12.47 -8.02 -14.07
CA SER A 95 12.34 -8.42 -15.45
C SER A 95 12.67 -7.27 -16.40
N ALA A 96 13.39 -7.56 -17.49
CA ALA A 96 13.63 -6.58 -18.54
C ALA A 96 12.32 -6.13 -19.18
N GLY A 97 12.15 -4.83 -19.39
CA GLY A 97 10.91 -4.24 -19.86
C GLY A 97 9.82 -4.30 -18.79
N GLY A 98 8.57 -4.23 -19.21
CA GLY A 98 7.41 -4.23 -18.30
C GLY A 98 6.17 -3.72 -18.99
N VAL A 99 5.12 -3.46 -18.21
CA VAL A 99 3.95 -2.76 -18.69
C VAL A 99 4.21 -1.26 -18.59
N GLU A 100 4.06 -0.58 -19.71
CA GLU A 100 4.04 0.87 -19.75
C GLU A 100 2.64 1.35 -19.35
N TYR A 101 2.58 2.08 -18.27
CA TYR A 101 1.39 2.71 -17.78
C TYR A 101 1.56 4.24 -17.89
N THR A 102 0.67 4.87 -18.63
CA THR A 102 0.62 6.33 -18.73
C THR A 102 -0.48 6.84 -17.83
N ARG A 103 -0.13 7.66 -16.89
CA ARG A 103 -1.08 8.30 -15.97
C ARG A 103 -1.84 9.43 -16.68
N VAL A 104 -2.93 9.83 -16.05
CA VAL A 104 -3.78 10.94 -16.53
C VAL A 104 -3.00 12.26 -16.64
N ASP A 105 -2.01 12.46 -15.77
CA ASP A 105 -1.10 13.62 -15.78
C ASP A 105 0.03 13.54 -16.86
N GLY A 106 -0.03 12.54 -17.77
CA GLY A 106 0.90 12.40 -18.88
C GLY A 106 2.20 11.67 -18.58
N TYR A 107 2.42 11.21 -17.31
CA TYR A 107 3.61 10.43 -16.98
C TYR A 107 3.50 8.99 -17.46
N ALA A 108 4.57 8.50 -18.07
CA ALA A 108 4.74 7.10 -18.38
C ALA A 108 5.72 6.46 -17.39
N ILE A 109 5.29 5.39 -16.72
CA ILE A 109 6.14 4.53 -15.91
C ILE A 109 6.17 3.12 -16.51
N VAL A 110 7.33 2.49 -16.48
CA VAL A 110 7.47 1.08 -16.88
C VAL A 110 7.54 0.24 -15.63
N ILE A 111 6.50 -0.57 -15.42
CA ILE A 111 6.36 -1.43 -14.24
C ILE A 111 6.87 -2.83 -14.59
N PRO A 112 7.98 -3.30 -14.02
CA PRO A 112 8.46 -4.66 -14.25
C PRO A 112 7.43 -5.67 -13.74
N GLN A 113 7.22 -6.75 -14.48
CA GLN A 113 6.22 -7.75 -14.08
C GLN A 113 6.71 -8.66 -12.96
N ASP A 114 7.98 -9.03 -12.98
CA ASP A 114 8.61 -9.85 -11.95
C ASP A 114 9.78 -9.09 -11.31
N TRP A 115 9.93 -9.19 -10.00
CA TRP A 115 11.02 -8.61 -9.28
C TRP A 115 11.38 -9.41 -8.02
N ASN A 116 12.63 -9.34 -7.60
CA ASN A 116 13.12 -10.01 -6.41
C ASN A 116 14.04 -9.08 -5.63
N LEU A 117 14.00 -9.18 -4.30
CA LEU A 117 14.96 -8.56 -3.41
C LEU A 117 15.54 -9.64 -2.48
N SER A 118 16.84 -9.71 -2.36
CA SER A 118 17.49 -10.54 -1.36
C SER A 118 18.43 -9.71 -0.48
N LEU A 119 18.52 -10.10 0.78
CA LEU A 119 19.49 -9.56 1.75
C LEU A 119 20.33 -10.71 2.28
N LYS A 120 21.65 -10.59 2.13
CA LYS A 120 22.61 -11.53 2.70
C LYS A 120 23.51 -10.84 3.72
N VAL A 121 23.78 -11.51 4.82
CA VAL A 121 24.72 -11.08 5.85
C VAL A 121 25.73 -12.21 6.08
N ALA A 122 27.02 -11.92 6.00
CA ALA A 122 28.08 -12.92 6.07
C ALA A 122 27.90 -14.09 5.06
N GLY A 123 27.29 -13.81 3.90
CA GLY A 123 26.99 -14.80 2.87
C GLY A 123 25.72 -15.65 3.12
N HIS A 124 25.03 -15.50 4.24
CA HIS A 124 23.80 -16.18 4.56
C HIS A 124 22.60 -15.31 4.17
N GLU A 125 21.61 -15.90 3.49
CA GLU A 125 20.37 -15.20 3.15
C GLU A 125 19.50 -15.02 4.39
N GLU A 126 19.24 -13.75 4.74
CA GLU A 126 18.42 -13.36 5.90
C GLU A 126 17.00 -12.98 5.49
N LEU A 127 16.85 -12.44 4.26
CA LEU A 127 15.58 -12.02 3.69
C LEU A 127 15.58 -12.32 2.19
N SER A 128 14.47 -12.88 1.72
CA SER A 128 14.16 -12.97 0.29
C SER A 128 12.74 -12.45 0.07
N VAL A 129 12.56 -11.57 -0.91
CA VAL A 129 11.27 -11.07 -1.36
C VAL A 129 11.11 -11.39 -2.82
N VAL A 130 10.02 -12.05 -3.17
CA VAL A 130 9.63 -12.33 -4.56
C VAL A 130 8.33 -11.59 -4.84
N GLY A 131 8.31 -10.78 -5.86
CA GLY A 131 7.16 -9.98 -6.23
C GLY A 131 6.77 -10.12 -7.69
N LYS A 132 5.48 -9.96 -7.94
CA LYS A 132 4.88 -9.81 -9.27
C LYS A 132 3.98 -8.60 -9.27
N SER A 133 4.07 -7.77 -10.29
CA SER A 133 3.23 -6.57 -10.40
C SER A 133 1.90 -6.87 -11.07
N ASN A 134 1.89 -7.66 -12.15
CA ASN A 134 0.67 -8.08 -12.86
C ASN A 134 -0.30 -6.92 -13.12
N VAL A 135 0.21 -5.83 -13.71
CA VAL A 135 -0.58 -4.64 -14.06
C VAL A 135 -1.01 -4.77 -15.52
N SER A 136 -2.28 -4.47 -15.83
CA SER A 136 -2.75 -4.37 -17.22
C SER A 136 -2.27 -3.07 -17.86
N ALA A 137 -2.17 -3.08 -19.21
CA ALA A 137 -1.66 -1.92 -19.95
C ALA A 137 -2.58 -0.68 -19.85
N ASP A 138 -3.88 -0.91 -19.61
CA ASP A 138 -4.87 0.15 -19.37
C ASP A 138 -4.92 0.62 -17.90
N GLY A 139 -4.15 -0.02 -17.02
CA GLY A 139 -4.14 0.28 -15.59
C GLY A 139 -5.40 -0.15 -14.82
N LEU A 140 -6.43 -0.66 -15.50
CA LEU A 140 -7.71 -0.99 -14.88
C LEU A 140 -7.68 -2.28 -14.06
N THR A 141 -6.72 -3.17 -14.33
CA THR A 141 -6.57 -4.43 -13.60
C THR A 141 -5.20 -4.51 -12.96
N LEU A 142 -5.19 -4.73 -11.66
CA LEU A 142 -4.01 -4.88 -10.84
C LEU A 142 -4.07 -6.23 -10.11
N ALA A 143 -3.02 -7.04 -10.21
CA ALA A 143 -2.93 -8.30 -9.49
C ALA A 143 -1.55 -8.52 -8.84
N PRO A 144 -1.03 -7.57 -8.04
CA PRO A 144 0.26 -7.71 -7.40
C PRO A 144 0.29 -8.87 -6.40
N GLU A 145 1.42 -9.57 -6.41
CA GLU A 145 1.72 -10.64 -5.47
C GLU A 145 3.08 -10.41 -4.85
N VAL A 146 3.23 -10.65 -3.56
CA VAL A 146 4.50 -10.59 -2.87
C VAL A 146 4.64 -11.76 -1.89
N THR A 147 5.83 -12.34 -1.84
CA THR A 147 6.21 -13.33 -0.84
C THR A 147 7.51 -12.90 -0.18
N VAL A 148 7.51 -12.80 1.13
CA VAL A 148 8.65 -12.47 1.97
C VAL A 148 9.05 -13.69 2.76
N THR A 149 10.28 -14.13 2.60
CA THR A 149 10.87 -15.24 3.36
C THR A 149 11.98 -14.69 4.24
N LEU A 150 11.89 -14.93 5.53
CA LEU A 150 12.93 -14.58 6.49
C LEU A 150 13.69 -15.82 6.94
N ASN A 151 14.95 -15.62 7.26
CA ASN A 151 15.73 -16.65 7.97
C ASN A 151 14.96 -17.14 9.22
N GLY A 152 15.07 -18.43 9.52
CA GLY A 152 14.30 -19.06 10.62
C GLY A 152 12.93 -19.59 10.22
N GLY A 153 12.62 -19.66 8.90
CA GLY A 153 11.44 -20.36 8.36
C GLY A 153 10.14 -19.57 8.48
N TYR A 154 10.20 -18.25 8.58
CA TYR A 154 9.04 -17.38 8.51
C TYR A 154 8.75 -17.00 7.05
N VAL A 155 7.49 -17.09 6.65
CA VAL A 155 7.03 -16.68 5.33
C VAL A 155 5.77 -15.85 5.48
N ALA A 156 5.80 -14.63 4.90
CA ALA A 156 4.63 -13.80 4.70
C ALA A 156 4.31 -13.75 3.20
N ALA A 157 3.05 -13.88 2.83
CA ALA A 157 2.61 -13.74 1.46
C ALA A 157 1.37 -12.83 1.40
N ALA A 158 1.30 -11.98 0.40
CA ALA A 158 0.14 -11.17 0.11
C ALA A 158 -0.14 -11.16 -1.40
N LYS A 159 -1.42 -11.12 -1.73
CA LYS A 159 -1.91 -11.00 -3.09
C LYS A 159 -3.14 -10.10 -3.12
N VAL A 160 -3.16 -9.18 -4.04
CA VAL A 160 -4.33 -8.34 -4.34
C VAL A 160 -4.77 -8.65 -5.78
N ASN A 161 -6.08 -8.67 -6.02
CA ASN A 161 -6.62 -8.58 -7.37
C ASN A 161 -7.66 -7.47 -7.33
N ALA A 162 -7.46 -6.48 -8.16
CA ALA A 162 -8.33 -5.33 -8.28
C ALA A 162 -8.73 -5.13 -9.75
N ASP A 163 -10.00 -4.94 -9.97
CA ASP A 163 -10.59 -4.50 -11.23
C ASP A 163 -11.68 -3.44 -10.92
N PRO A 164 -12.27 -2.76 -11.92
CA PRO A 164 -13.27 -1.72 -11.66
C PRO A 164 -14.49 -2.16 -10.84
N LYS A 165 -14.76 -3.45 -10.75
CA LYS A 165 -15.96 -3.99 -10.09
C LYS A 165 -15.67 -4.66 -8.77
N GLN A 166 -14.41 -5.06 -8.53
CA GLN A 166 -14.08 -5.86 -7.37
C GLN A 166 -12.61 -5.70 -6.98
N VAL A 167 -12.38 -5.64 -5.68
CA VAL A 167 -11.05 -5.83 -5.11
C VAL A 167 -11.07 -7.03 -4.18
N THR A 168 -10.09 -7.93 -4.32
CA THR A 168 -9.84 -9.01 -3.37
C THR A 168 -8.42 -8.94 -2.87
N ALA A 169 -8.22 -9.19 -1.59
CA ALA A 169 -6.90 -9.28 -0.97
C ALA A 169 -6.79 -10.57 -0.15
N ASN A 170 -5.64 -11.20 -0.24
CA ASN A 170 -5.29 -12.35 0.58
C ASN A 170 -3.95 -12.06 1.25
N ALA A 171 -3.80 -12.43 2.52
CA ALA A 171 -2.54 -12.36 3.22
C ALA A 171 -2.36 -13.58 4.12
N SER A 172 -1.15 -14.06 4.22
CA SER A 172 -0.82 -15.19 5.08
C SER A 172 0.53 -14.99 5.77
N PHE A 173 0.67 -15.56 6.96
CA PHE A 173 1.92 -15.63 7.67
C PHE A 173 2.10 -17.02 8.27
N THR A 174 3.22 -17.62 7.97
CA THR A 174 3.54 -18.99 8.40
C THR A 174 4.90 -19.05 9.08
N LYS A 175 5.10 -20.06 9.92
CA LYS A 175 6.41 -20.45 10.44
C LYS A 175 6.64 -21.94 10.20
N ASN A 176 7.70 -22.28 9.51
CA ASN A 176 8.02 -23.67 9.13
C ASN A 176 6.81 -24.39 8.49
N GLY A 177 6.06 -23.68 7.63
CA GLY A 177 4.85 -24.18 6.99
C GLY A 177 3.60 -24.23 7.87
N THR A 178 3.70 -23.92 9.15
CA THR A 178 2.53 -23.84 10.04
C THR A 178 1.92 -22.45 9.93
N GLN A 179 0.63 -22.38 9.61
CA GLN A 179 -0.13 -21.15 9.48
C GLN A 179 -0.31 -20.46 10.84
N ILE A 180 0.08 -19.20 10.93
CA ILE A 180 -0.09 -18.35 12.11
C ILE A 180 -1.22 -17.34 11.85
N VAL A 181 -1.19 -16.69 10.67
CA VAL A 181 -2.22 -15.74 10.25
C VAL A 181 -2.68 -16.12 8.85
N ASP A 182 -3.98 -16.03 8.63
CA ASP A 182 -4.62 -16.11 7.33
C ASP A 182 -5.70 -15.03 7.26
N ALA A 183 -5.69 -14.24 6.20
CA ALA A 183 -6.62 -13.15 6.03
C ALA A 183 -7.11 -13.09 4.58
N TYR A 184 -8.35 -12.73 4.45
CA TYR A 184 -9.02 -12.49 3.17
C TYR A 184 -9.92 -11.27 3.30
N ALA A 185 -9.92 -10.44 2.26
CA ALA A 185 -10.88 -9.36 2.12
C ALA A 185 -11.39 -9.32 0.68
N LYS A 186 -12.64 -8.92 0.53
CA LYS A 186 -13.28 -8.66 -0.75
C LYS A 186 -14.13 -7.40 -0.64
N MET A 187 -13.98 -6.51 -1.58
CA MET A 187 -14.86 -5.36 -1.77
C MET A 187 -15.51 -5.46 -3.15
N VAL A 188 -16.81 -5.19 -3.22
CA VAL A 188 -17.51 -4.98 -4.48
C VAL A 188 -17.55 -3.48 -4.72
N CYS A 189 -17.12 -3.08 -5.91
CA CYS A 189 -16.89 -1.69 -6.27
C CYS A 189 -17.64 -1.33 -7.55
N ASP A 190 -17.54 -0.05 -7.93
CA ASP A 190 -18.06 0.48 -9.18
C ASP A 190 -17.10 1.55 -9.68
N GLY A 191 -16.16 1.14 -10.55
CA GLY A 191 -15.13 2.02 -11.12
C GLY A 191 -13.97 2.36 -10.21
N LEU A 192 -13.71 1.61 -9.12
CA LEU A 192 -12.65 1.90 -8.15
C LEU A 192 -11.23 1.98 -8.75
N THR A 193 -10.93 1.18 -9.77
CA THR A 193 -9.62 1.20 -10.44
C THR A 193 -9.60 2.06 -11.71
N ASP A 194 -10.70 2.70 -12.04
CA ASP A 194 -10.79 3.59 -13.21
C ASP A 194 -10.07 4.92 -12.90
N PRO A 195 -8.97 5.24 -13.60
CA PRO A 195 -8.23 6.48 -13.34
C PRO A 195 -9.05 7.74 -13.50
N ASP A 196 -10.03 7.75 -14.42
CA ASP A 196 -10.87 8.91 -14.66
C ASP A 196 -11.74 9.27 -13.44
N ASN A 197 -12.01 8.28 -12.58
CA ASN A 197 -12.75 8.49 -11.33
C ASN A 197 -11.88 9.04 -10.19
N TRP A 198 -10.55 9.08 -10.35
CA TRP A 198 -9.63 9.55 -9.32
C TRP A 198 -9.32 11.03 -9.45
N ILE A 199 -9.81 11.66 -10.53
CA ILE A 199 -9.57 13.07 -10.79
C ILE A 199 -10.71 13.84 -10.16
N VAL A 200 -10.38 14.72 -9.23
CA VAL A 200 -11.29 15.74 -8.71
C VAL A 200 -10.96 17.04 -9.40
N GLU A 201 -11.92 17.55 -10.18
CA GLU A 201 -11.83 18.92 -10.73
C GLU A 201 -12.15 19.88 -9.57
N GLU A 202 -11.17 20.67 -9.15
CA GLU A 202 -11.39 21.71 -8.16
C GLU A 202 -11.36 23.10 -8.78
N GLU A 203 -12.19 23.98 -8.23
CA GLU A 203 -12.22 25.41 -8.56
C GLU A 203 -11.03 26.16 -7.89
N TYR A 204 -9.82 25.57 -7.91
CA TYR A 204 -8.64 26.15 -7.27
C TYR A 204 -7.40 26.00 -8.15
N ASP A 205 -6.65 27.09 -8.32
CA ASP A 205 -5.38 27.13 -9.06
C ASP A 205 -4.29 26.38 -8.25
N TRP A 206 -4.19 25.08 -8.46
CA TRP A 206 -3.23 24.21 -7.75
C TRP A 206 -1.81 24.31 -8.29
N ASN A 207 -1.67 24.58 -9.57
CA ASN A 207 -0.36 24.70 -10.19
C ASN A 207 0.24 26.11 -10.03
N GLY A 208 -0.57 27.10 -9.63
CA GLY A 208 -0.14 28.47 -9.34
C GLY A 208 0.15 29.31 -10.60
N ASP A 209 -0.38 28.94 -11.77
CA ASP A 209 -0.16 29.66 -13.02
C ASP A 209 -1.12 30.84 -13.22
N GLY A 210 -2.12 30.98 -12.36
CA GLY A 210 -3.12 32.04 -12.37
C GLY A 210 -4.33 31.76 -13.28
N VAL A 211 -4.45 30.56 -13.81
CA VAL A 211 -5.59 30.11 -14.63
C VAL A 211 -6.15 28.83 -14.01
N ILE A 212 -7.43 28.77 -13.74
CA ILE A 212 -8.09 27.52 -13.29
C ILE A 212 -8.53 26.76 -14.54
N ASP A 213 -7.91 25.63 -14.84
CA ASP A 213 -8.21 24.79 -16.00
C ASP A 213 -7.97 23.28 -15.70
N ASP A 214 -8.06 22.46 -16.74
CA ASP A 214 -7.91 20.98 -16.63
C ASP A 214 -6.54 20.53 -16.07
N THR A 215 -5.57 21.43 -15.91
CA THR A 215 -4.27 21.15 -15.28
C THR A 215 -4.29 21.33 -13.75
N ASP A 216 -5.38 21.88 -13.22
CA ASP A 216 -5.64 22.08 -11.80
C ASP A 216 -6.44 20.93 -11.20
N THR A 217 -6.11 19.73 -11.59
CA THR A 217 -6.73 18.51 -11.07
C THR A 217 -5.91 17.94 -9.92
N TYR A 218 -6.57 17.41 -8.91
CA TYR A 218 -5.90 16.60 -7.90
C TYR A 218 -6.60 15.26 -7.66
N ILE A 219 -5.88 14.32 -7.07
CA ILE A 219 -6.40 12.99 -6.77
C ILE A 219 -6.75 12.92 -5.29
N ASP A 220 -8.02 12.70 -4.96
CA ASP A 220 -8.48 12.42 -3.60
C ASP A 220 -8.83 10.93 -3.44
N PRO A 221 -7.90 10.13 -2.86
CA PRO A 221 -8.15 8.71 -2.69
C PRO A 221 -9.26 8.41 -1.67
N GLU A 222 -9.50 9.30 -0.70
CA GLU A 222 -10.51 9.07 0.36
C GLU A 222 -11.91 9.20 -0.22
N ASP A 223 -12.19 10.27 -0.95
CA ASP A 223 -13.48 10.49 -1.60
C ASP A 223 -13.74 9.43 -2.67
N HIS A 224 -12.72 9.08 -3.45
CA HIS A 224 -12.83 8.04 -4.46
C HIS A 224 -13.23 6.68 -3.87
N ILE A 225 -12.55 6.24 -2.80
CA ILE A 225 -12.87 4.95 -2.13
C ILE A 225 -14.31 4.97 -1.61
N VAL A 226 -14.71 6.04 -0.93
CA VAL A 226 -16.02 6.19 -0.31
C VAL A 226 -17.15 6.07 -1.33
N ASP A 227 -17.02 6.70 -2.48
CA ASP A 227 -18.09 6.75 -3.49
C ASP A 227 -18.21 5.46 -4.30
N HIS A 228 -17.11 4.71 -4.46
CA HIS A 228 -17.08 3.56 -5.35
C HIS A 228 -17.17 2.20 -4.64
N VAL A 229 -17.05 2.12 -3.31
CA VAL A 229 -17.21 0.86 -2.57
C VAL A 229 -18.68 0.61 -2.22
N LYS A 230 -19.21 -0.55 -2.60
CA LYS A 230 -20.61 -0.96 -2.34
C LYS A 230 -20.71 -1.87 -1.11
N THR A 231 -20.05 -3.01 -1.15
CA THR A 231 -20.09 -4.01 -0.07
C THR A 231 -18.70 -4.53 0.22
N GLY A 232 -18.50 -4.99 1.45
CA GLY A 232 -17.26 -5.63 1.86
C GLY A 232 -17.51 -6.91 2.65
N GLU A 233 -16.62 -7.87 2.49
CA GLU A 233 -16.55 -9.07 3.31
C GLU A 233 -15.10 -9.50 3.50
N GLY A 234 -14.83 -10.18 4.59
CA GLY A 234 -13.51 -10.70 4.84
C GLY A 234 -13.40 -11.47 6.14
N TYR A 235 -12.23 -12.01 6.36
CA TYR A 235 -11.89 -12.63 7.61
C TYR A 235 -10.41 -12.47 7.93
N VAL A 236 -10.10 -12.56 9.20
CA VAL A 236 -8.75 -12.82 9.70
C VAL A 236 -8.77 -14.00 10.66
N THR A 237 -7.86 -14.92 10.47
CA THR A 237 -7.62 -16.08 11.32
C THR A 237 -6.28 -15.91 12.01
N VAL A 238 -6.25 -16.03 13.33
CA VAL A 238 -5.03 -16.00 14.14
C VAL A 238 -5.09 -17.09 15.19
N MET A 239 -4.13 -18.00 15.18
CA MET A 239 -3.96 -19.03 16.23
C MET A 239 -5.26 -19.77 16.60
N GLY A 240 -6.06 -20.16 15.62
CA GLY A 240 -7.29 -20.93 15.85
C GLY A 240 -8.54 -20.09 16.12
N LEU A 241 -8.44 -18.77 16.11
CA LEU A 241 -9.58 -17.84 16.15
C LEU A 241 -9.80 -17.22 14.78
N LYS A 242 -11.05 -17.07 14.39
CA LYS A 242 -11.45 -16.44 13.11
C LYS A 242 -12.44 -15.30 13.40
N LEU A 243 -12.04 -14.10 13.04
CA LEU A 243 -12.93 -12.94 12.95
C LEU A 243 -13.42 -12.84 11.51
N THR A 244 -14.73 -12.86 11.30
CA THR A 244 -15.35 -12.64 10.00
C THR A 244 -16.12 -11.32 10.02
N LEU A 245 -15.96 -10.54 8.96
CA LEU A 245 -16.61 -9.24 8.75
C LEU A 245 -17.38 -9.27 7.44
N SER A 246 -18.54 -8.63 7.39
CA SER A 246 -19.26 -8.36 6.14
C SER A 246 -20.19 -7.16 6.33
N GLY A 247 -20.42 -6.39 5.28
CA GLY A 247 -21.32 -5.23 5.39
C GLY A 247 -21.63 -4.57 4.05
N ASP A 248 -22.72 -3.80 4.09
CA ASP A 248 -23.13 -2.87 3.04
C ASP A 248 -22.47 -1.51 3.34
N ILE A 249 -21.27 -1.32 2.80
CA ILE A 249 -20.43 -0.15 3.08
C ILE A 249 -21.10 1.12 2.56
N ALA A 250 -21.71 1.08 1.38
CA ALA A 250 -22.42 2.21 0.81
C ALA A 250 -23.54 2.72 1.74
N LYS A 251 -24.30 1.80 2.35
CA LYS A 251 -25.32 2.19 3.32
C LYS A 251 -24.75 2.72 4.62
N ILE A 252 -23.65 2.16 5.11
CA ILE A 252 -22.98 2.69 6.30
C ILE A 252 -22.58 4.14 6.05
N ILE A 253 -21.87 4.40 4.96
CA ILE A 253 -21.42 5.74 4.59
C ILE A 253 -22.61 6.69 4.44
N GLN A 254 -23.65 6.29 3.69
CA GLN A 254 -24.85 7.11 3.52
C GLN A 254 -25.50 7.48 4.87
N GLN A 255 -25.58 6.53 5.81
CA GLN A 255 -26.19 6.78 7.11
C GLN A 255 -25.29 7.63 8.01
N VAL A 256 -23.97 7.41 7.99
CA VAL A 256 -23.00 8.19 8.77
C VAL A 256 -22.94 9.64 8.27
N ASN A 257 -22.89 9.85 6.96
CA ASN A 257 -22.89 11.20 6.37
C ASN A 257 -24.19 11.99 6.61
N ALA A 258 -25.29 11.29 6.90
CA ALA A 258 -26.56 11.94 7.28
C ALA A 258 -26.61 12.39 8.76
N ILE A 259 -25.62 12.04 9.57
CA ILE A 259 -25.53 12.45 10.97
C ILE A 259 -24.97 13.88 11.05
N ALA A 260 -25.75 14.79 11.66
CA ALA A 260 -25.38 16.19 11.72
C ALA A 260 -24.09 16.46 12.53
N ASP A 261 -23.82 15.66 13.56
CA ASP A 261 -22.63 15.79 14.40
C ASP A 261 -22.35 14.46 15.14
N THR A 262 -21.33 13.75 14.68
CA THR A 262 -20.91 12.46 15.27
C THR A 262 -20.20 12.62 16.62
N SER A 263 -19.75 13.83 16.99
CA SER A 263 -19.10 14.08 18.27
C SER A 263 -20.07 14.12 19.45
N THR A 264 -21.37 14.26 19.18
CA THR A 264 -22.41 14.20 20.23
C THR A 264 -22.72 12.75 20.65
N ALA A 265 -23.21 12.58 21.88
CA ALA A 265 -23.63 11.25 22.35
C ALA A 265 -24.73 10.63 21.46
N THR A 266 -25.64 11.45 20.92
CA THR A 266 -26.67 11.00 20.00
C THR A 266 -26.11 10.63 18.65
N GLY A 267 -25.22 11.46 18.09
CA GLY A 267 -24.57 11.19 16.79
C GLY A 267 -23.69 9.96 16.85
N SER A 268 -22.87 9.81 17.89
CA SER A 268 -22.05 8.61 18.11
C SER A 268 -22.90 7.33 18.26
N GLN A 269 -24.10 7.42 18.88
CA GLN A 269 -25.00 6.27 18.93
C GLN A 269 -25.60 5.97 17.55
N GLN A 270 -26.00 6.98 16.77
CA GLN A 270 -26.49 6.82 15.40
C GLN A 270 -25.43 6.19 14.48
N GLU A 271 -24.19 6.58 14.63
CA GLU A 271 -23.07 5.99 13.93
C GLU A 271 -22.91 4.50 14.28
N ALA A 272 -22.88 4.15 15.58
CA ALA A 272 -22.81 2.77 16.03
C ALA A 272 -23.99 1.93 15.50
N ASP A 273 -25.21 2.51 15.47
CA ASP A 273 -26.40 1.86 14.94
C ASP A 273 -26.33 1.66 13.42
N ALA A 274 -25.74 2.60 12.66
CA ALA A 274 -25.50 2.45 11.23
C ALA A 274 -24.59 1.25 10.94
N TYR A 275 -23.47 1.11 11.67
CA TYR A 275 -22.60 -0.06 11.56
C TYR A 275 -23.30 -1.35 11.97
N ASN A 276 -23.95 -1.39 13.12
CA ASN A 276 -24.60 -2.61 13.64
C ASN A 276 -25.77 -3.09 12.79
N THR A 277 -26.40 -2.19 12.03
CA THR A 277 -27.51 -2.52 11.13
C THR A 277 -27.01 -3.07 9.81
N ASN A 278 -25.95 -2.49 9.26
CA ASN A 278 -25.48 -2.76 7.90
C ASN A 278 -24.22 -3.63 7.84
N ALA A 279 -23.56 -3.91 8.97
CA ALA A 279 -22.42 -4.80 9.05
C ALA A 279 -22.65 -5.95 10.04
N LYS A 280 -21.92 -7.02 9.84
CA LYS A 280 -21.86 -8.19 10.73
C LYS A 280 -20.42 -8.51 11.04
N ALA A 281 -20.12 -8.70 12.31
CA ALA A 281 -18.82 -9.13 12.77
C ALA A 281 -19.01 -10.33 13.71
N LYS A 282 -18.28 -11.44 13.43
CA LYS A 282 -18.42 -12.70 14.16
C LYS A 282 -17.06 -13.25 14.50
N LEU A 283 -16.86 -13.57 15.78
CA LEU A 283 -15.72 -14.31 16.27
C LEU A 283 -16.08 -15.79 16.47
N ALA A 284 -15.25 -16.69 15.94
CA ALA A 284 -15.49 -18.12 16.00
C ALA A 284 -14.17 -18.88 16.20
N TYR A 285 -14.25 -20.14 16.65
CA TYR A 285 -13.13 -21.08 16.63
C TYR A 285 -12.96 -21.66 15.21
N THR A 286 -11.72 -21.84 14.76
CA THR A 286 -11.45 -22.45 13.44
C THR A 286 -11.65 -23.96 13.43
N ALA A 287 -11.56 -24.62 14.59
CA ALA A 287 -11.59 -26.07 14.70
C ALA A 287 -12.97 -26.65 14.32
N ASP A 288 -14.05 -25.97 14.67
CA ASP A 288 -15.43 -26.45 14.48
C ASP A 288 -16.41 -25.34 13.99
N ASN A 289 -15.89 -24.13 13.73
CA ASN A 289 -16.66 -22.93 13.39
C ASN A 289 -17.71 -22.53 14.45
N SER A 290 -17.58 -23.01 15.69
CA SER A 290 -18.47 -22.60 16.75
C SER A 290 -18.32 -21.11 17.05
N THR A 291 -19.45 -20.41 17.18
CA THR A 291 -19.46 -18.96 17.44
C THR A 291 -19.09 -18.71 18.89
N MET A 292 -18.06 -17.87 19.11
CA MET A 292 -17.72 -17.35 20.43
C MET A 292 -18.54 -16.11 20.77
N ALA A 293 -18.66 -15.19 19.81
CA ALA A 293 -19.35 -13.92 19.99
C ALA A 293 -19.76 -13.28 18.65
N ASP A 294 -20.88 -12.58 18.69
CA ASP A 294 -21.18 -11.53 17.71
C ASP A 294 -20.58 -10.21 18.23
N VAL A 295 -19.79 -9.55 17.37
CA VAL A 295 -19.13 -8.29 17.70
C VAL A 295 -20.02 -7.13 17.25
N LYS A 296 -20.19 -6.14 18.11
CA LYS A 296 -20.99 -4.94 17.83
C LYS A 296 -20.22 -3.69 18.17
N MET A 297 -20.44 -2.64 17.41
CA MET A 297 -19.98 -1.29 17.77
C MET A 297 -20.80 -0.75 18.94
N GLN A 298 -20.13 -0.04 19.84
CA GLN A 298 -20.74 0.69 20.94
C GLN A 298 -20.24 2.11 20.94
N SER A 299 -21.13 3.06 21.18
CA SER A 299 -20.75 4.45 21.40
C SER A 299 -20.27 4.66 22.83
N TYR A 300 -19.28 5.53 22.99
CA TYR A 300 -18.81 6.01 24.29
C TYR A 300 -18.92 7.53 24.31
N SER A 301 -19.59 8.08 25.34
CA SER A 301 -19.48 9.49 25.64
C SER A 301 -18.47 9.69 26.77
N TYR A 302 -17.40 10.46 26.53
CA TYR A 302 -16.55 10.96 27.61
C TYR A 302 -17.23 12.17 28.24
N LYS A 303 -17.43 12.13 29.58
CA LYS A 303 -17.64 13.35 30.32
C LYS A 303 -16.27 13.92 30.65
N ASP A 304 -15.90 14.98 29.98
CA ASP A 304 -14.78 15.80 30.41
C ASP A 304 -15.14 16.36 31.79
N TYR A 305 -14.43 15.90 32.81
CA TYR A 305 -14.46 16.55 34.11
C TYR A 305 -13.57 17.80 33.98
N ILE A 306 -14.23 18.95 33.80
CA ILE A 306 -13.62 20.29 33.95
C ILE A 306 -13.47 20.58 35.43
#